data_d37cb1468718fe79f8764bbc0f87c446
#
_entry.id   d37cb1468718fe79f8764bbc0f87c446
#
_cell.length_a   1.000
_cell.length_b   1.000
_cell.length_c   1.000
_cell.angle_alpha   90.00
_cell.angle_beta   90.00
_cell.angle_gamma   90.00
#
_symmetry.space_group_name_H-M   'P 1'
#
loop_
_entity.id
_entity.type
_entity.pdbx_description
1 polymer ?
#
loop_
_entity_poly.entity_id
_entity_poly.type
_entity_poly.pdbx_seq_one_letter_code
_entity_poly.pdbx_strand_id
1 'polypeptide(L)'
;MKITVIRTNRQHQLCVTNRSIGHLLERMLKDDSKSTIQKFRDMVPSMNFGYDGYKDMPTWHRVYPAAEFQKDENGNLRMKAFNGLLLLSFRNILKPEDVQLVKKQAAFLPSTLIAVTGADGRSVEILVKFTDEKGELPTDEEHADRLYQSAYRHILPIYQSVIHAEIASQKPSIRSYFLLTLDTQPHYNPQAVALKVDEKLMHQETTPSIPEAKSTPTDKKEKGMKGSKENIEKMMKYLNEKYDLRYNMVMKYTEYVPKDKEWIGFQAVEPRVQKSLTLEVQLAGINVSIKDVRNFLESNFIKNYNPVEEFLFTCYDNWDGKDHIRALARTVPTNNPHWEDWFYTWFLAMVEQWHNRTGRQYGNSVAPLLISKQGYNKSTFCRRLIPPQLQWGYTDNLILSEKRQVLQAMSQCLLINLDEFNQISAKVQQGFLKNLIQLPNVKYKPPYGSHVQEFPRTASFIATSNMDDILTDPSGNRRFIGIELTGPIDVSVRPNYQQLFAQAEKAIWNGEKTYFDAEQTALIMENNRRYQQIDPVMQCFCESFTPTEDENEGTFMTAAAIFSELKAKYGASLEAKSLLSFGRCLKNIDGLKRKRTMKGTEYLIIRRK
;
A
#
# COMPACT_ATOMS: atom_id res chain seq x y z
N MET A 1 -39.18 -12.38 -10.60
CA MET A 1 -38.07 -12.16 -9.67
C MET A 1 -37.65 -10.72 -9.79
N LYS A 2 -37.64 -10.01 -8.68
CA LYS A 2 -37.14 -8.64 -8.56
C LYS A 2 -35.94 -8.61 -7.61
N ILE A 3 -34.99 -7.77 -7.90
CA ILE A 3 -33.78 -7.55 -7.08
C ILE A 3 -33.79 -6.11 -6.56
N THR A 4 -33.19 -5.90 -5.42
CA THR A 4 -33.16 -4.58 -4.79
C THR A 4 -31.94 -3.80 -5.23
N VAL A 5 -32.18 -2.56 -5.64
CA VAL A 5 -31.13 -1.58 -5.93
C VAL A 5 -31.26 -0.43 -4.95
N ILE A 6 -30.19 -0.16 -4.21
CA ILE A 6 -30.12 0.91 -3.22
C ILE A 6 -29.12 1.97 -3.66
N ARG A 7 -29.53 3.22 -3.59
CA ARG A 7 -28.65 4.39 -3.75
C ARG A 7 -28.81 5.35 -2.59
N THR A 8 -27.80 6.12 -2.33
CA THR A 8 -27.88 7.24 -1.40
C THR A 8 -28.10 8.53 -2.19
N ASN A 9 -29.11 9.30 -1.86
CA ASN A 9 -29.36 10.59 -2.51
C ASN A 9 -28.40 11.68 -1.96
N ARG A 10 -28.44 12.89 -2.52
CA ARG A 10 -27.59 14.02 -2.09
C ARG A 10 -27.85 14.48 -0.64
N GLN A 11 -28.96 14.06 -0.06
CA GLN A 11 -29.37 14.35 1.33
C GLN A 11 -29.00 13.17 2.27
N HIS A 12 -28.11 12.25 1.85
CA HIS A 12 -27.72 11.04 2.59
C HIS A 12 -28.85 10.06 2.93
N GLN A 13 -30.00 10.16 2.27
CA GLN A 13 -31.11 9.23 2.46
C GLN A 13 -30.99 8.03 1.53
N LEU A 14 -31.24 6.83 2.04
CA LEU A 14 -31.27 5.60 1.26
C LEU A 14 -32.55 5.54 0.40
N CYS A 15 -32.39 5.45 -0.90
CA CYS A 15 -33.48 5.20 -1.86
C CYS A 15 -33.46 3.72 -2.24
N VAL A 16 -34.49 2.97 -1.86
CA VAL A 16 -34.65 1.53 -2.13
C VAL A 16 -35.60 1.35 -3.30
N THR A 17 -35.18 0.62 -4.34
CA THR A 17 -36.00 0.32 -5.51
C THR A 17 -35.87 -1.14 -5.90
N ASN A 18 -37.00 -1.83 -6.15
CA ASN A 18 -37.00 -3.21 -6.63
C ASN A 18 -37.24 -3.22 -8.15
N ARG A 19 -36.32 -3.87 -8.89
CA ARG A 19 -36.30 -3.91 -10.36
C ARG A 19 -36.19 -5.34 -10.85
N SER A 20 -36.74 -5.61 -12.03
CA SER A 20 -36.57 -6.91 -12.69
C SER A 20 -35.11 -7.13 -13.13
N ILE A 21 -34.69 -8.38 -13.25
CA ILE A 21 -33.37 -8.73 -13.76
C ILE A 21 -33.16 -8.19 -15.19
N GLY A 22 -34.19 -8.25 -16.04
CA GLY A 22 -34.12 -7.68 -17.40
C GLY A 22 -33.81 -6.19 -17.40
N HIS A 23 -34.47 -5.41 -16.53
CA HIS A 23 -34.18 -3.98 -16.38
C HIS A 23 -32.74 -3.73 -15.85
N LEU A 24 -32.23 -4.59 -14.96
CA LEU A 24 -30.83 -4.48 -14.50
C LEU A 24 -29.85 -4.70 -15.66
N LEU A 25 -30.08 -5.74 -16.49
CA LEU A 25 -29.22 -6.04 -17.63
C LEU A 25 -29.27 -4.92 -18.69
N GLU A 26 -30.45 -4.35 -18.96
CA GLU A 26 -30.55 -3.19 -19.86
C GLU A 26 -29.75 -2.00 -19.39
N ARG A 27 -29.76 -1.73 -18.07
CA ARG A 27 -28.95 -0.67 -17.49
C ARG A 27 -27.45 -0.96 -17.59
N MET A 28 -27.01 -2.19 -17.37
CA MET A 28 -25.63 -2.59 -17.56
C MET A 28 -25.14 -2.43 -19.00
N LEU A 29 -26.03 -2.57 -19.97
CA LEU A 29 -25.72 -2.38 -21.40
C LEU A 29 -25.69 -0.90 -21.83
N LYS A 30 -26.57 -0.06 -21.26
CA LYS A 30 -26.91 1.27 -21.82
C LYS A 30 -27.02 2.37 -20.74
N ASP A 31 -26.44 2.23 -19.58
CA ASP A 31 -26.60 3.18 -18.46
C ASP A 31 -26.07 4.58 -18.81
N ASP A 32 -26.82 5.61 -18.38
CA ASP A 32 -26.43 7.02 -18.41
C ASP A 32 -25.18 7.33 -17.54
N SER A 33 -24.90 6.48 -16.55
CA SER A 33 -23.68 6.53 -15.75
C SER A 33 -22.44 5.93 -16.41
N LYS A 34 -22.51 5.53 -17.69
CA LYS A 34 -21.41 4.94 -18.46
C LYS A 34 -20.09 5.72 -18.34
N SER A 35 -20.17 7.03 -18.46
CA SER A 35 -18.98 7.90 -18.35
C SER A 35 -18.37 7.89 -16.94
N THR A 36 -19.19 7.75 -15.89
CA THR A 36 -18.73 7.69 -14.50
C THR A 36 -18.08 6.34 -14.19
N ILE A 37 -18.67 5.24 -14.64
CA ILE A 37 -18.10 3.89 -14.47
C ILE A 37 -16.79 3.76 -15.26
N GLN A 38 -16.72 4.30 -16.48
CA GLN A 38 -15.49 4.26 -17.27
C GLN A 38 -14.38 5.09 -16.63
N LYS A 39 -14.66 6.32 -16.21
CA LYS A 39 -13.70 7.14 -15.45
C LYS A 39 -13.19 6.45 -14.19
N PHE A 40 -14.07 5.73 -13.51
CA PHE A 40 -13.68 4.93 -12.35
C PHE A 40 -12.74 3.80 -12.75
N ARG A 41 -13.03 3.05 -13.80
CA ARG A 41 -12.15 1.99 -14.32
C ARG A 41 -10.79 2.52 -14.75
N ASP A 42 -10.74 3.67 -15.36
CA ASP A 42 -9.49 4.34 -15.76
C ASP A 42 -8.65 4.77 -14.54
N MET A 43 -9.31 5.03 -13.40
CA MET A 43 -8.64 5.40 -12.14
C MET A 43 -8.19 4.20 -11.31
N VAL A 44 -8.84 3.05 -11.44
CA VAL A 44 -8.55 1.81 -10.66
C VAL A 44 -7.08 1.39 -10.71
N PRO A 45 -6.37 1.43 -11.85
CA PRO A 45 -4.95 1.09 -11.91
C PRO A 45 -4.06 1.98 -11.06
N SER A 46 -4.47 3.22 -10.80
CA SER A 46 -3.74 4.20 -9.97
C SER A 46 -4.21 4.24 -8.51
N MET A 47 -5.30 3.53 -8.21
CA MET A 47 -5.89 3.45 -6.88
C MET A 47 -5.50 2.12 -6.22
N ASN A 48 -4.63 2.18 -5.22
CA ASN A 48 -4.35 1.04 -4.32
C ASN A 48 -5.46 0.87 -3.25
N PHE A 49 -6.72 1.00 -3.66
CA PHE A 49 -7.81 0.63 -2.78
C PHE A 49 -8.07 -0.87 -2.94
N GLY A 50 -8.01 -1.62 -1.84
CA GLY A 50 -8.67 -2.91 -1.79
C GLY A 50 -10.14 -2.70 -2.20
N TYR A 51 -10.77 -3.70 -2.80
CA TYR A 51 -12.16 -3.64 -3.27
C TYR A 51 -13.16 -3.07 -2.25
N ASP A 52 -12.89 -3.24 -0.96
CA ASP A 52 -13.75 -2.73 0.11
C ASP A 52 -13.81 -1.19 0.19
N GLY A 53 -12.78 -0.48 -0.27
CA GLY A 53 -12.79 0.98 -0.33
C GLY A 53 -13.75 1.58 -1.36
N TYR A 54 -14.21 0.81 -2.35
CA TYR A 54 -15.20 1.27 -3.34
C TYR A 54 -16.64 1.12 -2.84
N LYS A 55 -16.88 0.23 -1.89
CA LYS A 55 -18.21 -0.03 -1.35
C LYS A 55 -18.81 1.16 -0.61
N ASP A 56 -17.94 2.03 -0.10
CA ASP A 56 -18.33 3.17 0.71
C ASP A 56 -18.58 4.47 -0.07
N MET A 57 -18.53 4.42 -1.42
CA MET A 57 -18.95 5.58 -2.23
C MET A 57 -20.48 5.80 -2.10
N PRO A 58 -20.92 6.86 -1.41
CA PRO A 58 -22.34 7.01 -1.00
C PRO A 58 -23.32 7.12 -2.16
N THR A 59 -22.87 7.54 -3.33
CA THR A 59 -23.72 7.79 -4.50
C THR A 59 -23.83 6.62 -5.45
N TRP A 60 -23.06 5.53 -5.26
CA TRP A 60 -23.08 4.40 -6.18
C TRP A 60 -24.28 3.47 -5.92
N HIS A 61 -24.87 2.95 -6.98
CA HIS A 61 -25.97 2.00 -6.86
C HIS A 61 -25.46 0.63 -6.41
N ARG A 62 -25.94 0.16 -5.27
CA ARG A 62 -25.67 -1.17 -4.71
C ARG A 62 -26.77 -2.12 -5.12
N VAL A 63 -26.42 -3.24 -5.73
CA VAL A 63 -27.34 -4.27 -6.21
C VAL A 63 -27.36 -5.44 -5.23
N TYR A 64 -28.49 -5.71 -4.60
CA TYR A 64 -28.74 -6.80 -3.65
C TYR A 64 -29.53 -7.90 -4.36
N PRO A 65 -28.86 -8.96 -4.86
CA PRO A 65 -29.54 -9.96 -5.68
C PRO A 65 -30.36 -10.98 -4.90
N ALA A 66 -29.93 -11.29 -3.65
CA ALA A 66 -30.47 -12.41 -2.89
C ALA A 66 -31.93 -12.22 -2.47
N ALA A 67 -32.39 -10.98 -2.30
CA ALA A 67 -33.75 -10.72 -1.83
C ALA A 67 -34.32 -9.40 -2.34
N GLU A 68 -35.65 -9.30 -2.31
CA GLU A 68 -36.39 -8.04 -2.36
C GLU A 68 -36.41 -7.44 -0.95
N PHE A 69 -35.88 -6.22 -0.79
CA PHE A 69 -35.92 -5.48 0.46
C PHE A 69 -36.91 -4.32 0.39
N GLN A 70 -37.46 -3.98 1.54
CA GLN A 70 -38.27 -2.78 1.76
C GLN A 70 -37.83 -2.09 3.07
N LYS A 71 -38.16 -0.81 3.23
CA LYS A 71 -37.94 -0.11 4.50
C LYS A 71 -39.10 -0.39 5.46
N ASP A 72 -38.78 -0.65 6.71
CA ASP A 72 -39.74 -0.64 7.81
C ASP A 72 -40.04 0.80 8.26
N GLU A 73 -40.95 0.96 9.21
CA GLU A 73 -41.37 2.26 9.79
C GLU A 73 -40.17 3.02 10.42
N ASN A 74 -39.14 2.31 10.85
CA ASN A 74 -37.92 2.88 11.44
C ASN A 74 -36.83 3.17 10.38
N GLY A 75 -37.10 2.93 9.09
CA GLY A 75 -36.16 3.13 8.01
C GLY A 75 -35.15 1.99 7.80
N ASN A 76 -35.25 0.88 8.55
CA ASN A 76 -34.37 -0.27 8.41
C ASN A 76 -34.79 -1.14 7.23
N LEU A 77 -33.83 -1.78 6.59
CA LEU A 77 -34.10 -2.74 5.51
C LEU A 77 -34.63 -4.06 6.09
N ARG A 78 -35.80 -4.49 5.59
CA ARG A 78 -36.42 -5.79 5.90
C ARG A 78 -36.62 -6.58 4.62
N MET A 79 -36.40 -7.87 4.69
CA MET A 79 -36.68 -8.77 3.58
C MET A 79 -38.18 -8.86 3.30
N LYS A 80 -38.55 -8.64 2.04
CA LYS A 80 -39.93 -8.82 1.54
C LYS A 80 -40.11 -10.18 0.88
N ALA A 81 -39.13 -10.64 0.11
CA ALA A 81 -39.13 -11.92 -0.55
C ALA A 81 -37.70 -12.38 -0.82
N PHE A 82 -37.42 -13.65 -0.66
CA PHE A 82 -36.12 -14.25 -0.95
C PHE A 82 -36.08 -14.76 -2.38
N ASN A 83 -34.98 -14.51 -3.10
CA ASN A 83 -34.85 -14.83 -4.50
C ASN A 83 -34.11 -16.15 -4.79
N GLY A 84 -33.43 -16.75 -3.81
CA GLY A 84 -32.58 -17.91 -4.03
C GLY A 84 -31.43 -17.63 -5.00
N LEU A 85 -30.84 -16.44 -4.91
CA LEU A 85 -29.66 -16.02 -5.70
C LEU A 85 -28.45 -15.83 -4.79
N LEU A 86 -27.41 -16.60 -5.05
CA LEU A 86 -26.10 -16.48 -4.40
C LEU A 86 -25.21 -15.57 -5.23
N LEU A 87 -24.54 -14.63 -4.59
CA LEU A 87 -23.52 -13.77 -5.18
C LEU A 87 -22.13 -14.35 -4.91
N LEU A 88 -21.39 -14.66 -5.96
CA LEU A 88 -19.96 -14.97 -5.95
C LEU A 88 -19.21 -13.86 -6.68
N SER A 89 -18.17 -13.31 -6.03
CA SER A 89 -17.40 -12.20 -6.57
C SER A 89 -15.93 -12.63 -6.71
N PHE A 90 -15.47 -12.81 -7.95
CA PHE A 90 -14.08 -13.11 -8.26
C PHE A 90 -13.30 -11.83 -8.55
N ARG A 91 -12.08 -11.71 -8.00
CA ARG A 91 -11.34 -10.45 -7.90
C ARG A 91 -9.90 -10.57 -8.42
N ASN A 92 -9.22 -9.40 -8.47
CA ASN A 92 -7.79 -9.30 -8.80
C ASN A 92 -7.44 -9.86 -10.19
N ILE A 93 -8.37 -9.76 -11.14
CA ILE A 93 -8.17 -10.19 -12.51
C ILE A 93 -7.46 -9.05 -13.26
N LEU A 94 -6.18 -9.22 -13.55
CA LEU A 94 -5.34 -8.12 -14.03
C LEU A 94 -5.59 -7.75 -15.49
N LYS A 95 -5.96 -8.76 -16.33
CA LYS A 95 -6.13 -8.57 -17.77
C LYS A 95 -7.61 -8.60 -18.16
N PRO A 96 -8.06 -7.73 -19.06
CA PRO A 96 -9.44 -7.76 -19.57
C PRO A 96 -9.83 -9.10 -20.23
N GLU A 97 -8.87 -9.78 -20.85
CA GLU A 97 -9.05 -11.09 -21.49
C GLU A 97 -9.39 -12.17 -20.45
N ASP A 98 -8.71 -12.14 -19.29
CA ASP A 98 -8.97 -13.06 -18.20
C ASP A 98 -10.34 -12.83 -17.54
N VAL A 99 -10.83 -11.58 -17.53
CA VAL A 99 -12.21 -11.26 -17.10
C VAL A 99 -13.23 -11.97 -18.01
N GLN A 100 -13.02 -11.93 -19.32
CA GLN A 100 -13.90 -12.62 -20.27
C GLN A 100 -13.79 -14.14 -20.16
N LEU A 101 -12.58 -14.65 -19.87
CA LEU A 101 -12.36 -16.08 -19.63
C LEU A 101 -13.12 -16.55 -18.39
N VAL A 102 -13.05 -15.85 -17.27
CA VAL A 102 -13.79 -16.16 -16.04
C VAL A 102 -15.30 -16.15 -16.28
N LYS A 103 -15.83 -15.19 -17.03
CA LYS A 103 -17.26 -15.16 -17.41
C LYS A 103 -17.65 -16.38 -18.24
N LYS A 104 -16.82 -16.80 -19.20
CA LYS A 104 -17.04 -18.02 -19.99
C LYS A 104 -16.99 -19.27 -19.12
N GLN A 105 -16.03 -19.37 -18.21
CA GLN A 105 -15.93 -20.48 -17.27
C GLN A 105 -17.17 -20.58 -16.39
N ALA A 106 -17.66 -19.46 -15.84
CA ALA A 106 -18.91 -19.42 -15.09
C ALA A 106 -20.11 -19.86 -15.93
N ALA A 107 -20.16 -19.49 -17.22
CA ALA A 107 -21.21 -19.82 -18.14
C ALA A 107 -21.33 -21.34 -18.44
N PHE A 108 -20.27 -22.12 -18.27
CA PHE A 108 -20.32 -23.58 -18.39
C PHE A 108 -21.14 -24.27 -17.29
N LEU A 109 -21.34 -23.60 -16.16
CA LEU A 109 -22.10 -24.16 -15.05
C LEU A 109 -23.61 -23.85 -15.24
N PRO A 110 -24.46 -24.88 -15.32
CA PRO A 110 -25.90 -24.68 -15.63
C PRO A 110 -26.65 -23.86 -14.57
N SER A 111 -26.09 -23.72 -13.38
CA SER A 111 -26.67 -22.95 -12.27
C SER A 111 -26.37 -21.44 -12.35
N THR A 112 -25.48 -21.03 -13.24
CA THR A 112 -25.15 -19.62 -13.43
C THR A 112 -26.28 -18.88 -14.12
N LEU A 113 -26.93 -17.96 -13.41
CA LEU A 113 -27.96 -17.09 -13.96
C LEU A 113 -27.35 -15.90 -14.71
N ILE A 114 -26.37 -15.24 -14.06
CA ILE A 114 -25.70 -14.04 -14.57
C ILE A 114 -24.22 -14.15 -14.26
N ALA A 115 -23.36 -13.72 -15.20
CA ALA A 115 -21.97 -13.40 -14.94
C ALA A 115 -21.60 -12.10 -15.66
N VAL A 116 -21.19 -11.09 -14.90
CA VAL A 116 -20.89 -9.74 -15.39
C VAL A 116 -19.54 -9.24 -14.90
N THR A 117 -18.92 -8.39 -15.69
CA THR A 117 -17.72 -7.66 -15.30
C THR A 117 -18.08 -6.70 -14.17
N GLY A 118 -17.34 -6.72 -13.05
CA GLY A 118 -17.56 -5.82 -11.93
C GLY A 118 -17.31 -4.35 -12.27
N ALA A 119 -17.71 -3.47 -11.37
CA ALA A 119 -17.61 -2.02 -11.56
C ALA A 119 -16.17 -1.54 -11.75
N ASP A 120 -15.19 -2.22 -11.14
CA ASP A 120 -13.75 -1.94 -11.26
C ASP A 120 -13.11 -2.41 -12.59
N GLY A 121 -13.84 -3.17 -13.41
CA GLY A 121 -13.32 -3.77 -14.64
C GLY A 121 -12.32 -4.91 -14.44
N ARG A 122 -12.02 -5.30 -13.19
CA ARG A 122 -11.03 -6.32 -12.79
C ARG A 122 -11.61 -7.41 -11.90
N SER A 123 -12.92 -7.50 -11.86
CA SER A 123 -13.67 -8.50 -11.13
C SER A 123 -14.82 -9.06 -11.99
N VAL A 124 -15.33 -10.22 -11.58
CA VAL A 124 -16.51 -10.85 -12.16
C VAL A 124 -17.51 -11.13 -11.05
N GLU A 125 -18.74 -10.64 -11.23
CA GLU A 125 -19.86 -10.88 -10.33
C GLU A 125 -20.73 -11.98 -10.92
N ILE A 126 -20.94 -13.06 -10.18
CA ILE A 126 -21.68 -14.23 -10.63
C ILE A 126 -22.90 -14.43 -9.73
N LEU A 127 -24.07 -14.52 -10.32
CA LEU A 127 -25.32 -14.87 -9.63
C LEU A 127 -25.69 -16.31 -9.94
N VAL A 128 -25.78 -17.12 -8.89
CA VAL A 128 -26.06 -18.55 -8.96
C VAL A 128 -27.41 -18.84 -8.35
N LYS A 129 -28.24 -19.61 -9.05
CA LYS A 129 -29.54 -20.06 -8.51
C LYS A 129 -29.40 -21.21 -7.55
N PHE A 130 -30.10 -21.14 -6.43
CA PHE A 130 -30.19 -22.25 -5.47
C PHE A 130 -31.53 -22.27 -4.74
N THR A 131 -31.85 -23.42 -4.13
CA THR A 131 -33.04 -23.67 -3.31
C THR A 131 -32.65 -24.58 -2.15
N ASP A 132 -33.57 -24.83 -1.21
CA ASP A 132 -33.41 -25.91 -0.24
C ASP A 132 -33.48 -27.30 -0.92
N GLU A 133 -33.33 -28.38 -0.17
CA GLU A 133 -33.40 -29.75 -0.68
C GLU A 133 -34.75 -30.10 -1.34
N LYS A 134 -35.82 -29.48 -0.85
CA LYS A 134 -37.19 -29.68 -1.37
C LYS A 134 -37.47 -28.88 -2.63
N GLY A 135 -36.63 -27.92 -2.97
CA GLY A 135 -36.82 -27.00 -4.07
C GLY A 135 -37.62 -25.74 -3.68
N GLU A 136 -37.75 -25.46 -2.39
CA GLU A 136 -38.49 -24.33 -1.84
C GLU A 136 -37.56 -23.18 -1.43
N LEU A 137 -38.11 -21.98 -1.23
CA LEU A 137 -37.38 -20.80 -0.76
C LEU A 137 -38.01 -20.32 0.56
N PRO A 138 -37.17 -19.99 1.56
CA PRO A 138 -37.64 -19.48 2.86
C PRO A 138 -38.42 -18.17 2.73
N THR A 139 -39.39 -18.00 3.61
CA THR A 139 -40.19 -16.77 3.70
C THR A 139 -39.73 -15.83 4.81
N ASP A 140 -39.04 -16.34 5.82
CA ASP A 140 -38.48 -15.52 6.89
C ASP A 140 -37.00 -15.19 6.65
N GLU A 141 -36.58 -14.02 7.17
CA GLU A 141 -35.25 -13.45 6.92
C GLU A 141 -34.12 -14.25 7.56
N GLU A 142 -34.34 -14.80 8.75
CA GLU A 142 -33.31 -15.54 9.47
C GLU A 142 -33.03 -16.91 8.82
N HIS A 143 -34.09 -17.60 8.43
CA HIS A 143 -33.99 -18.86 7.68
C HIS A 143 -33.36 -18.64 6.30
N ALA A 144 -33.73 -17.57 5.61
CA ALA A 144 -33.12 -17.20 4.34
C ALA A 144 -31.62 -16.92 4.45
N ASP A 145 -31.16 -16.26 5.53
CA ASP A 145 -29.73 -15.99 5.74
C ASP A 145 -28.95 -17.27 6.07
N ARG A 146 -29.52 -18.18 6.87
CA ARG A 146 -28.93 -19.50 7.14
C ARG A 146 -28.79 -20.32 5.86
N LEU A 147 -29.83 -20.42 5.06
CA LEU A 147 -29.80 -21.14 3.78
C LEU A 147 -28.79 -20.50 2.81
N TYR A 148 -28.72 -19.19 2.77
CA TYR A 148 -27.73 -18.48 1.95
C TYR A 148 -26.27 -18.80 2.38
N GLN A 149 -26.00 -18.84 3.67
CA GLN A 149 -24.66 -19.19 4.20
C GLN A 149 -24.31 -20.66 3.89
N SER A 150 -25.28 -21.57 3.99
CA SER A 150 -25.10 -22.97 3.59
C SER A 150 -24.85 -23.09 2.08
N ALA A 151 -25.63 -22.39 1.25
CA ALA A 151 -25.45 -22.35 -0.18
C ALA A 151 -24.04 -21.82 -0.57
N TYR A 152 -23.57 -20.78 0.08
CA TYR A 152 -22.22 -20.25 -0.19
C TYR A 152 -21.13 -21.32 0.05
N ARG A 153 -21.22 -22.07 1.15
CA ARG A 153 -20.24 -23.13 1.47
C ARG A 153 -20.26 -24.28 0.48
N HIS A 154 -21.42 -24.65 -0.03
CA HIS A 154 -21.58 -25.76 -0.98
C HIS A 154 -21.24 -25.38 -2.42
N ILE A 155 -21.67 -24.20 -2.84
CA ILE A 155 -21.58 -23.77 -4.24
C ILE A 155 -20.22 -23.19 -4.57
N LEU A 156 -19.60 -22.46 -3.65
CA LEU A 156 -18.29 -21.85 -3.88
C LEU A 156 -17.21 -22.84 -4.33
N PRO A 157 -17.00 -24.01 -3.70
CA PRO A 157 -16.02 -25.00 -4.17
C PRO A 157 -16.27 -25.48 -5.60
N ILE A 158 -17.54 -25.61 -6.02
CA ILE A 158 -17.91 -26.00 -7.38
C ILE A 158 -17.40 -24.95 -8.38
N TYR A 159 -17.61 -23.66 -8.09
CA TYR A 159 -17.13 -22.58 -8.96
C TYR A 159 -15.61 -22.42 -8.92
N GLN A 160 -14.98 -22.60 -7.77
CA GLN A 160 -13.51 -22.56 -7.64
C GLN A 160 -12.80 -23.73 -8.34
N SER A 161 -13.47 -24.85 -8.58
CA SER A 161 -12.88 -25.95 -9.36
C SER A 161 -12.76 -25.64 -10.85
N VAL A 162 -13.53 -24.68 -11.34
CA VAL A 162 -13.57 -24.27 -12.75
C VAL A 162 -12.91 -22.90 -12.96
N ILE A 163 -13.04 -21.99 -11.98
CA ILE A 163 -12.58 -20.61 -12.05
C ILE A 163 -11.34 -20.45 -11.20
N HIS A 164 -10.19 -20.17 -11.84
CA HIS A 164 -8.91 -19.98 -11.19
C HIS A 164 -8.62 -18.49 -10.90
N ALA A 165 -9.57 -17.82 -10.21
CA ALA A 165 -9.40 -16.43 -9.78
C ALA A 165 -9.66 -16.32 -8.27
N GLU A 166 -9.17 -15.25 -7.65
CA GLU A 166 -9.32 -15.00 -6.22
C GLU A 166 -10.78 -14.63 -5.90
N ILE A 167 -11.35 -15.28 -4.87
CA ILE A 167 -12.69 -14.94 -4.37
C ILE A 167 -12.62 -13.78 -3.38
N ALA A 168 -13.58 -12.86 -3.46
CA ALA A 168 -13.68 -11.78 -2.50
C ALA A 168 -13.95 -12.31 -1.08
N SER A 169 -13.13 -11.89 -0.12
CA SER A 169 -13.32 -12.22 1.29
C SER A 169 -14.49 -11.44 1.87
N GLN A 170 -15.71 -11.96 1.72
CA GLN A 170 -16.92 -11.39 2.33
C GLN A 170 -17.61 -12.44 3.20
N LYS A 171 -18.15 -11.99 4.33
CA LYS A 171 -19.05 -12.84 5.13
C LYS A 171 -20.34 -13.01 4.30
N PRO A 172 -20.71 -14.24 3.90
CA PRO A 172 -21.89 -14.47 3.09
C PRO A 172 -23.15 -14.13 3.87
N SER A 173 -24.04 -13.34 3.25
CA SER A 173 -25.33 -12.94 3.81
C SER A 173 -26.30 -12.59 2.68
N ILE A 174 -27.59 -12.71 2.93
CA ILE A 174 -28.63 -12.23 2.02
C ILE A 174 -28.48 -10.73 1.71
N ARG A 175 -27.72 -10.00 2.54
CA ARG A 175 -27.38 -8.58 2.37
C ARG A 175 -26.07 -8.35 1.59
N SER A 176 -25.48 -9.41 1.03
CA SER A 176 -24.33 -9.27 0.12
C SER A 176 -24.76 -8.53 -1.15
N TYR A 177 -23.94 -7.60 -1.61
CA TYR A 177 -24.23 -6.76 -2.77
C TYR A 177 -22.99 -6.56 -3.64
N PHE A 178 -23.22 -6.19 -4.89
CA PHE A 178 -22.20 -5.66 -5.78
C PHE A 178 -22.59 -4.26 -6.28
N LEU A 179 -21.64 -3.54 -6.82
CA LEU A 179 -21.89 -2.21 -7.39
C LEU A 179 -22.45 -2.33 -8.80
N LEU A 180 -23.44 -1.51 -9.14
CA LEU A 180 -23.96 -1.46 -10.51
C LEU A 180 -22.79 -1.20 -11.47
N THR A 181 -22.72 -2.02 -12.51
CA THR A 181 -21.60 -2.07 -13.44
C THR A 181 -22.04 -1.77 -14.87
N LEU A 182 -21.05 -1.52 -15.74
CA LEU A 182 -21.19 -1.47 -17.18
C LEU A 182 -20.58 -2.75 -17.76
N ASP A 183 -21.36 -3.53 -18.47
CA ASP A 183 -20.90 -4.70 -19.23
C ASP A 183 -21.62 -4.80 -20.56
N THR A 184 -20.88 -4.72 -21.66
CA THR A 184 -21.42 -4.81 -23.02
C THR A 184 -21.66 -6.24 -23.48
N GLN A 185 -21.15 -7.22 -22.76
CA GLN A 185 -21.26 -8.65 -23.04
C GLN A 185 -21.57 -9.46 -21.78
N PRO A 186 -22.68 -9.17 -21.08
CA PRO A 186 -23.06 -9.93 -19.90
C PRO A 186 -23.45 -11.35 -20.29
N HIS A 187 -23.08 -12.35 -19.50
CA HIS A 187 -23.70 -13.68 -19.62
C HIS A 187 -25.02 -13.67 -18.88
N TYR A 188 -26.08 -14.12 -19.53
CA TYR A 188 -27.40 -14.29 -18.93
C TYR A 188 -28.07 -15.59 -19.40
N ASN A 189 -28.35 -16.48 -18.45
CA ASN A 189 -29.05 -17.73 -18.70
C ASN A 189 -30.41 -17.74 -17.96
N PRO A 190 -31.53 -17.37 -18.60
CA PRO A 190 -32.84 -17.37 -17.95
C PRO A 190 -33.31 -18.76 -17.53
N GLN A 191 -32.77 -19.83 -18.13
CA GLN A 191 -33.07 -21.23 -17.83
C GLN A 191 -32.09 -21.84 -16.82
N ALA A 192 -31.32 -21.02 -16.07
CA ALA A 192 -30.39 -21.52 -15.07
C ALA A 192 -31.10 -22.43 -14.06
N VAL A 193 -30.50 -23.59 -13.82
CA VAL A 193 -31.02 -24.63 -12.91
C VAL A 193 -30.62 -24.29 -11.47
N ALA A 194 -31.58 -24.34 -10.54
CA ALA A 194 -31.29 -24.12 -9.13
C ALA A 194 -30.54 -25.32 -8.52
N LEU A 195 -29.43 -25.05 -7.84
CA LEU A 195 -28.73 -26.05 -7.02
C LEU A 195 -29.48 -26.28 -5.72
N LYS A 196 -29.69 -27.55 -5.36
CA LYS A 196 -30.32 -27.93 -4.10
C LYS A 196 -29.27 -27.96 -2.99
N VAL A 197 -29.59 -27.34 -1.85
CA VAL A 197 -28.66 -27.16 -0.73
C VAL A 197 -29.29 -27.71 0.56
N ASP A 198 -28.52 -28.52 1.30
CA ASP A 198 -28.93 -29.05 2.61
C ASP A 198 -28.52 -28.07 3.73
N GLU A 199 -29.49 -27.66 4.55
CA GLU A 199 -29.23 -26.82 5.74
C GLU A 199 -28.59 -27.59 6.90
N LYS A 200 -28.73 -28.92 6.96
CA LYS A 200 -28.33 -29.73 8.12
C LYS A 200 -26.80 -29.85 8.29
N LEU A 201 -26.02 -29.44 7.31
CA LEU A 201 -24.56 -29.47 7.35
C LEU A 201 -23.91 -28.31 8.14
N MET A 202 -24.68 -27.58 8.94
CA MET A 202 -24.17 -26.46 9.75
C MET A 202 -23.14 -26.87 10.86
N HIS A 203 -22.89 -28.14 11.07
CA HIS A 203 -21.99 -28.65 12.13
C HIS A 203 -20.70 -29.31 11.62
N GLN A 204 -20.39 -29.22 10.33
CA GLN A 204 -19.10 -29.70 9.81
C GLN A 204 -18.27 -28.55 9.24
N GLU A 205 -17.25 -28.14 10.00
CA GLU A 205 -16.14 -27.37 9.49
C GLU A 205 -15.35 -28.26 8.50
N THR A 206 -15.59 -28.11 7.20
CA THR A 206 -14.79 -28.79 6.17
C THR A 206 -13.90 -27.80 5.45
N THR A 207 -12.62 -27.93 5.67
CA THR A 207 -11.55 -27.45 4.78
C THR A 207 -11.57 -28.30 3.49
N PRO A 208 -11.34 -27.74 2.30
CA PRO A 208 -11.37 -28.49 1.04
C PRO A 208 -10.18 -29.45 0.95
N SER A 209 -10.46 -30.74 0.87
CA SER A 209 -9.49 -31.80 0.56
C SER A 209 -9.51 -32.13 -0.93
N ILE A 210 -8.34 -32.30 -1.51
CA ILE A 210 -8.07 -32.77 -2.88
C ILE A 210 -8.53 -34.24 -3.01
N PRO A 211 -9.13 -34.68 -4.16
CA PRO A 211 -9.66 -36.02 -4.28
C PRO A 211 -8.55 -37.06 -4.44
N GLU A 212 -8.47 -38.02 -3.52
CA GLU A 212 -7.72 -39.26 -3.66
C GLU A 212 -8.59 -40.37 -4.26
N ALA A 213 -7.92 -41.24 -5.01
CA ALA A 213 -8.51 -42.36 -5.72
C ALA A 213 -9.07 -43.44 -4.79
N LYS A 214 -10.12 -44.10 -5.26
CA LYS A 214 -10.92 -45.14 -4.57
C LYS A 214 -10.11 -46.33 -4.10
N SER A 215 -10.28 -46.71 -2.81
CA SER A 215 -10.19 -48.09 -2.33
C SER A 215 -11.22 -48.31 -1.25
N THR A 216 -11.80 -49.52 -1.27
CA THR A 216 -12.99 -50.07 -0.61
C THR A 216 -13.03 -50.03 0.93
N PRO A 217 -14.21 -50.25 1.55
CA PRO A 217 -14.51 -49.74 2.88
C PRO A 217 -14.16 -50.70 4.02
N THR A 218 -13.67 -50.14 5.11
CA THR A 218 -13.82 -50.77 6.45
C THR A 218 -14.12 -49.68 7.48
N ASP A 219 -15.21 -49.90 8.21
CA ASP A 219 -15.72 -49.06 9.26
C ASP A 219 -14.70 -48.68 10.32
N LYS A 220 -14.45 -47.38 10.49
CA LYS A 220 -14.13 -46.79 11.80
C LYS A 220 -14.46 -45.30 11.78
N LYS A 221 -15.34 -44.88 12.72
CA LYS A 221 -15.69 -43.49 13.00
C LYS A 221 -14.43 -42.67 13.29
N GLU A 222 -14.01 -41.79 12.34
CA GLU A 222 -13.00 -40.78 12.62
C GLU A 222 -13.63 -39.59 13.35
N LYS A 223 -13.35 -39.49 14.64
CA LYS A 223 -13.49 -38.25 15.40
C LYS A 223 -12.44 -37.27 14.84
N GLY A 224 -12.88 -36.09 14.39
CA GLY A 224 -12.01 -35.00 13.97
C GLY A 224 -10.93 -34.74 15.02
N MET A 225 -9.66 -34.92 14.63
CA MET A 225 -8.51 -34.90 15.52
C MET A 225 -8.08 -33.45 15.77
N LYS A 226 -8.59 -32.87 16.87
CA LYS A 226 -7.82 -31.86 17.61
C LYS A 226 -6.67 -32.62 18.28
N GLY A 227 -5.41 -32.21 18.02
CA GLY A 227 -4.27 -32.81 18.72
C GLY A 227 -4.56 -32.81 20.22
N SER A 228 -4.39 -33.95 20.90
CA SER A 228 -4.56 -33.99 22.34
C SER A 228 -3.55 -33.01 22.97
N LYS A 229 -3.85 -32.44 24.13
CA LYS A 229 -2.92 -31.55 24.86
C LYS A 229 -1.51 -32.17 24.92
N GLU A 230 -1.45 -33.45 25.19
CA GLU A 230 -0.21 -34.24 25.25
C GLU A 230 0.57 -34.25 23.92
N ASN A 231 -0.11 -34.34 22.77
CA ASN A 231 0.55 -34.33 21.45
C ASN A 231 1.09 -32.93 21.11
N ILE A 232 0.40 -31.87 21.50
CA ILE A 232 0.88 -30.49 21.32
C ILE A 232 2.13 -30.24 22.17
N GLU A 233 2.12 -30.66 23.44
CA GLU A 233 3.28 -30.55 24.32
C GLU A 233 4.49 -31.35 23.79
N LYS A 234 4.28 -32.60 23.31
CA LYS A 234 5.32 -33.42 22.67
C LYS A 234 5.87 -32.74 21.39
N MET A 235 5.01 -32.17 20.55
CA MET A 235 5.41 -31.44 19.35
C MET A 235 6.28 -30.24 19.71
N MET A 236 5.84 -29.41 20.65
CA MET A 236 6.60 -28.24 21.09
C MET A 236 7.98 -28.63 21.63
N LYS A 237 8.03 -29.69 22.46
CA LYS A 237 9.29 -30.22 22.99
C LYS A 237 10.20 -30.71 21.85
N TYR A 238 9.68 -31.54 20.94
CA TYR A 238 10.42 -32.07 19.79
C TYR A 238 11.01 -30.97 18.91
N LEU A 239 10.20 -29.94 18.56
CA LEU A 239 10.66 -28.83 17.73
C LEU A 239 11.72 -27.99 18.47
N ASN A 240 11.53 -27.69 19.76
CA ASN A 240 12.51 -26.94 20.55
C ASN A 240 13.80 -27.71 20.84
N GLU A 241 13.78 -29.06 20.82
CA GLU A 241 14.99 -29.88 20.94
C GLU A 241 15.83 -29.86 19.66
N LYS A 242 15.19 -29.85 18.48
CA LYS A 242 15.86 -29.90 17.18
C LYS A 242 16.22 -28.54 16.61
N TYR A 243 15.44 -27.52 16.91
CA TYR A 243 15.54 -26.21 16.29
C TYR A 243 15.61 -25.10 17.33
N ASP A 244 16.41 -24.10 17.06
CA ASP A 244 16.24 -22.79 17.69
C ASP A 244 15.25 -21.98 16.87
N LEU A 245 14.20 -21.51 17.55
CA LEU A 245 13.08 -20.81 16.97
C LEU A 245 13.00 -19.40 17.57
N ARG A 246 12.82 -18.38 16.72
CA ARG A 246 12.61 -17.00 17.15
C ARG A 246 11.65 -16.28 16.23
N TYR A 247 10.85 -15.37 16.77
CA TYR A 247 9.95 -14.53 15.99
C TYR A 247 10.61 -13.18 15.70
N ASN A 248 10.94 -12.92 14.43
CA ASN A 248 11.51 -11.65 14.00
C ASN A 248 10.46 -10.55 14.05
N MET A 249 10.59 -9.64 15.02
CA MET A 249 9.62 -8.56 15.27
C MET A 249 9.60 -7.49 14.16
N VAL A 250 10.66 -7.36 13.37
CA VAL A 250 10.73 -6.40 12.26
C VAL A 250 10.10 -7.01 11.01
N MET A 251 10.53 -8.21 10.63
CA MET A 251 10.09 -8.88 9.41
C MET A 251 8.72 -9.57 9.54
N LYS A 252 8.24 -9.76 10.80
CA LYS A 252 6.92 -10.34 11.12
C LYS A 252 6.75 -11.80 10.68
N TYR A 253 7.79 -12.60 10.84
CA TYR A 253 7.76 -14.05 10.64
C TYR A 253 8.67 -14.78 11.62
N THR A 254 8.41 -16.08 11.80
CA THR A 254 9.27 -16.94 12.61
C THR A 254 10.49 -17.36 11.81
N GLU A 255 11.64 -17.33 12.45
CA GLU A 255 12.91 -17.84 11.95
C GLU A 255 13.29 -19.11 12.69
N TYR A 256 14.01 -19.99 12.02
CA TYR A 256 14.52 -21.24 12.58
C TYR A 256 15.96 -21.50 12.16
N VAL A 257 16.69 -22.22 12.99
CA VAL A 257 17.97 -22.82 12.65
C VAL A 257 18.03 -24.21 13.28
N PRO A 258 18.43 -25.27 12.53
CA PRO A 258 18.69 -26.59 13.12
C PRO A 258 19.88 -26.49 14.08
N LYS A 259 19.75 -27.01 15.31
CA LYS A 259 20.82 -26.97 16.33
C LYS A 259 22.08 -27.71 15.95
N ASP A 260 21.94 -28.71 15.09
CA ASP A 260 23.09 -29.46 14.52
C ASP A 260 23.78 -28.70 13.38
N LYS A 261 23.21 -27.58 12.92
CA LYS A 261 23.67 -26.80 11.76
C LYS A 261 23.61 -25.29 12.01
N GLU A 262 23.95 -24.82 13.19
CA GLU A 262 23.93 -23.38 13.55
C GLU A 262 24.74 -22.50 12.59
N TRP A 263 25.76 -23.06 11.94
CA TRP A 263 26.60 -22.36 10.96
C TRP A 263 25.85 -21.86 9.72
N ILE A 264 24.67 -22.40 9.40
CA ILE A 264 23.84 -21.92 8.27
C ILE A 264 23.09 -20.63 8.59
N GLY A 265 23.01 -20.24 9.86
CA GLY A 265 22.26 -19.08 10.34
C GLY A 265 20.74 -19.28 10.32
N PHE A 266 20.03 -18.34 10.95
CA PHE A 266 18.56 -18.35 10.99
C PHE A 266 17.96 -18.10 9.62
N GLN A 267 16.93 -18.88 9.28
CA GLN A 267 16.18 -18.81 8.03
C GLN A 267 14.68 -18.62 8.34
N ALA A 268 13.96 -17.95 7.43
CA ALA A 268 12.51 -17.78 7.55
C ALA A 268 11.77 -19.13 7.49
N VAL A 269 10.77 -19.32 8.33
CA VAL A 269 9.85 -20.46 8.24
C VAL A 269 8.84 -20.21 7.11
N GLU A 270 9.26 -20.51 5.89
CA GLU A 270 8.39 -20.48 4.72
C GLU A 270 7.34 -21.61 4.74
N PRO A 271 6.26 -21.54 3.92
CA PRO A 271 5.24 -22.59 3.85
C PRO A 271 5.80 -23.99 3.54
N ARG A 272 6.88 -24.06 2.76
CA ARG A 272 7.57 -25.34 2.47
C ARG A 272 8.26 -25.90 3.72
N VAL A 273 8.94 -25.06 4.47
CA VAL A 273 9.61 -25.43 5.73
C VAL A 273 8.59 -25.88 6.75
N GLN A 274 7.49 -25.14 6.89
CA GLN A 274 6.39 -25.52 7.80
C GLN A 274 5.82 -26.90 7.51
N LYS A 275 5.65 -27.26 6.23
CA LYS A 275 5.24 -28.63 5.82
C LYS A 275 6.30 -29.66 6.19
N SER A 276 7.59 -29.36 6.00
CA SER A 276 8.69 -30.26 6.38
C SER A 276 8.72 -30.50 7.87
N LEU A 277 8.64 -29.45 8.69
CA LEU A 277 8.58 -29.55 10.15
C LEU A 277 7.36 -30.37 10.60
N THR A 278 6.20 -30.21 9.95
CA THR A 278 5.01 -31.02 10.25
C THR A 278 5.24 -32.50 9.98
N LEU A 279 5.81 -32.84 8.82
CA LEU A 279 6.10 -34.23 8.46
C LEU A 279 7.15 -34.86 9.40
N GLU A 280 8.17 -34.12 9.82
CA GLU A 280 9.18 -34.60 10.76
C GLU A 280 8.55 -34.95 12.13
N VAL A 281 7.66 -34.09 12.64
CA VAL A 281 6.93 -34.34 13.88
C VAL A 281 6.05 -35.58 13.77
N GLN A 282 5.35 -35.73 12.62
CA GLN A 282 4.51 -36.92 12.37
C GLN A 282 5.34 -38.20 12.24
N LEU A 283 6.48 -38.14 11.57
CA LEU A 283 7.43 -39.28 11.47
C LEU A 283 8.02 -39.68 12.83
N ALA A 284 8.12 -38.74 13.77
CA ALA A 284 8.49 -39.03 15.15
C ALA A 284 7.34 -39.69 15.97
N GLY A 285 6.22 -40.05 15.32
CA GLY A 285 5.06 -40.68 15.96
C GLY A 285 4.15 -39.74 16.73
N ILE A 286 4.31 -38.42 16.56
CA ILE A 286 3.48 -37.41 17.25
C ILE A 286 2.32 -37.02 16.33
N ASN A 287 1.10 -37.29 16.79
CA ASN A 287 -0.10 -37.08 15.98
C ASN A 287 -0.57 -35.62 16.07
N VAL A 288 -0.13 -34.77 15.12
CA VAL A 288 -0.47 -33.36 15.00
C VAL A 288 -0.76 -32.99 13.55
N SER A 289 -1.54 -31.93 13.36
CA SER A 289 -1.84 -31.36 12.04
C SER A 289 -0.87 -30.23 11.71
N ILE A 290 -0.81 -29.86 10.42
CA ILE A 290 -0.08 -28.66 9.98
C ILE A 290 -0.58 -27.37 10.67
N LYS A 291 -1.88 -27.34 11.05
CA LYS A 291 -2.47 -26.22 11.76
C LYS A 291 -1.90 -26.10 13.18
N ASP A 292 -1.64 -27.22 13.85
CA ASP A 292 -1.05 -27.22 15.20
C ASP A 292 0.38 -26.70 15.16
N VAL A 293 1.17 -27.15 14.19
CA VAL A 293 2.55 -26.65 13.98
C VAL A 293 2.54 -25.16 13.64
N ARG A 294 1.63 -24.71 12.75
CA ARG A 294 1.48 -23.29 12.42
C ARG A 294 1.11 -22.47 13.65
N ASN A 295 0.10 -22.90 14.42
CA ASN A 295 -0.34 -22.20 15.62
C ASN A 295 0.80 -22.04 16.62
N PHE A 296 1.67 -23.04 16.76
CA PHE A 296 2.85 -22.95 17.62
C PHE A 296 3.85 -21.92 17.06
N LEU A 297 4.21 -22.00 15.77
CA LEU A 297 5.18 -21.11 15.12
C LEU A 297 4.74 -19.65 15.09
N GLU A 298 3.43 -19.37 15.04
CA GLU A 298 2.84 -18.02 15.03
C GLU A 298 2.41 -17.55 16.44
N SER A 299 2.67 -18.34 17.49
CA SER A 299 2.26 -18.03 18.85
C SER A 299 3.32 -17.31 19.67
N ASN A 300 2.91 -16.72 20.80
CA ASN A 300 3.81 -16.12 21.79
C ASN A 300 4.67 -17.15 22.56
N PHE A 301 4.57 -18.45 22.26
CA PHE A 301 5.50 -19.45 22.77
C PHE A 301 6.87 -19.38 22.09
N ILE A 302 6.97 -18.75 20.93
CA ILE A 302 8.22 -18.47 20.26
C ILE A 302 8.81 -17.15 20.80
N LYS A 303 10.09 -17.18 21.16
CA LYS A 303 10.80 -16.00 21.70
C LYS A 303 10.83 -14.88 20.69
N ASN A 304 10.39 -13.68 21.08
CA ASN A 304 10.53 -12.48 20.27
C ASN A 304 12.01 -12.12 20.10
N TYR A 305 12.36 -11.72 18.88
CA TYR A 305 13.70 -11.34 18.47
C TYR A 305 13.63 -10.04 17.67
N ASN A 306 14.39 -9.03 18.10
CA ASN A 306 14.57 -7.81 17.35
C ASN A 306 16.03 -7.72 16.87
N PRO A 307 16.32 -7.99 15.58
CA PRO A 307 17.69 -7.99 15.08
C PRO A 307 18.38 -6.63 15.17
N VAL A 308 17.62 -5.56 15.18
CA VAL A 308 18.15 -4.19 15.27
C VAL A 308 18.56 -3.88 16.71
N GLU A 309 17.68 -4.18 17.67
CA GLU A 309 17.99 -4.00 19.10
C GLU A 309 19.19 -4.85 19.51
N GLU A 310 19.29 -6.09 19.05
CA GLU A 310 20.42 -6.95 19.35
C GLU A 310 21.72 -6.37 18.78
N PHE A 311 21.71 -5.90 17.53
CA PHE A 311 22.87 -5.24 16.94
C PHE A 311 23.28 -3.98 17.72
N LEU A 312 22.33 -3.09 18.02
CA LEU A 312 22.62 -1.86 18.77
C LEU A 312 23.12 -2.16 20.18
N PHE A 313 22.59 -3.21 20.82
CA PHE A 313 23.07 -3.67 22.12
C PHE A 313 24.53 -4.13 22.06
N THR A 314 24.98 -4.79 20.98
CA THR A 314 26.41 -5.16 20.83
C THR A 314 27.33 -3.95 20.66
N CYS A 315 26.78 -2.80 20.21
CA CYS A 315 27.53 -1.55 20.07
C CYS A 315 27.53 -0.72 21.37
N TYR A 316 26.57 -0.97 22.26
CA TYR A 316 26.39 -0.18 23.48
C TYR A 316 27.67 -0.12 24.34
N ASP A 317 28.00 1.11 24.78
CA ASP A 317 29.16 1.45 25.64
C ASP A 317 30.56 1.09 25.09
N ASN A 318 30.67 0.78 23.80
CA ASN A 318 31.92 0.43 23.14
C ASN A 318 32.59 1.58 22.36
N TRP A 319 32.12 2.82 22.51
CA TRP A 319 32.62 3.96 21.76
C TRP A 319 34.02 4.38 22.24
N ASP A 320 34.96 4.51 21.31
CA ASP A 320 36.36 4.89 21.56
C ASP A 320 36.62 6.41 21.74
N GLY A 321 35.54 7.22 21.71
CA GLY A 321 35.60 8.68 21.84
C GLY A 321 35.91 9.44 20.54
N LYS A 322 36.14 8.76 19.40
CA LYS A 322 36.42 9.40 18.12
C LYS A 322 35.15 9.67 17.33
N ASP A 323 35.18 10.71 16.48
CA ASP A 323 34.06 11.06 15.64
C ASP A 323 34.04 10.24 14.33
N HIS A 324 33.45 9.05 14.40
CA HIS A 324 33.33 8.13 13.27
C HIS A 324 32.23 8.55 12.28
N ILE A 325 31.19 9.24 12.78
CA ILE A 325 30.06 9.67 11.92
C ILE A 325 30.52 10.77 10.95
N ARG A 326 31.20 11.83 11.46
CA ARG A 326 31.75 12.86 10.58
C ARG A 326 32.91 12.34 9.73
N ALA A 327 33.70 11.39 10.24
CA ALA A 327 34.72 10.73 9.43
C ALA A 327 34.11 10.00 8.23
N LEU A 328 32.96 9.34 8.41
CA LEU A 328 32.21 8.73 7.31
C LEU A 328 31.65 9.80 6.35
N ALA A 329 31.12 10.91 6.86
CA ALA A 329 30.64 12.02 6.03
C ALA A 329 31.75 12.59 5.12
N ARG A 330 33.00 12.70 5.61
CA ARG A 330 34.17 13.19 4.84
C ARG A 330 34.55 12.31 3.66
N THR A 331 34.11 11.06 3.61
CA THR A 331 34.31 10.21 2.42
C THR A 331 33.52 10.70 1.20
N VAL A 332 32.53 11.57 1.41
CA VAL A 332 31.72 12.20 0.37
C VAL A 332 32.35 13.55 0.02
N PRO A 333 33.06 13.66 -1.10
CA PRO A 333 33.71 14.92 -1.49
C PRO A 333 32.68 15.96 -1.92
N THR A 334 32.58 17.05 -1.16
CA THR A 334 31.65 18.16 -1.45
C THR A 334 32.25 19.48 -0.96
N ASN A 335 31.83 20.58 -1.58
CA ASN A 335 32.16 21.93 -1.15
C ASN A 335 31.14 22.50 -0.15
N ASN A 336 30.15 21.72 0.27
CA ASN A 336 29.17 22.19 1.23
C ASN A 336 29.76 22.22 2.64
N PRO A 337 29.88 23.40 3.28
CA PRO A 337 30.54 23.53 4.59
C PRO A 337 29.74 22.91 5.73
N HIS A 338 28.44 22.67 5.53
CA HIS A 338 27.53 22.14 6.56
C HIS A 338 27.34 20.63 6.44
N TRP A 339 27.89 19.96 5.42
CA TRP A 339 27.62 18.56 5.12
C TRP A 339 27.89 17.63 6.29
N GLU A 340 29.04 17.77 6.95
CA GLU A 340 29.44 16.88 8.06
C GLU A 340 28.45 16.95 9.23
N ASP A 341 28.00 18.17 9.60
CA ASP A 341 27.07 18.38 10.70
C ASP A 341 25.65 17.96 10.33
N TRP A 342 25.21 18.21 9.09
CA TRP A 342 23.91 17.75 8.63
C TRP A 342 23.85 16.23 8.52
N PHE A 343 24.93 15.60 8.03
CA PHE A 343 25.02 14.15 7.99
C PHE A 343 25.02 13.54 9.40
N TYR A 344 25.74 14.15 10.34
CA TYR A 344 25.76 13.74 11.74
C TYR A 344 24.35 13.74 12.33
N THR A 345 23.65 14.87 12.24
CA THR A 345 22.27 15.00 12.77
C THR A 345 21.32 14.00 12.10
N TRP A 346 21.40 13.86 10.78
CA TRP A 346 20.58 12.91 10.05
C TRP A 346 20.88 11.45 10.43
N PHE A 347 22.14 11.11 10.63
CA PHE A 347 22.55 9.77 11.03
C PHE A 347 22.03 9.42 12.41
N LEU A 348 22.14 10.34 13.37
CA LEU A 348 21.53 10.17 14.69
C LEU A 348 20.01 9.99 14.58
N ALA A 349 19.33 10.78 13.75
CA ALA A 349 17.89 10.65 13.50
C ALA A 349 17.52 9.29 12.90
N MET A 350 18.38 8.73 12.03
CA MET A 350 18.21 7.40 11.45
C MET A 350 18.33 6.32 12.53
N VAL A 351 19.36 6.35 13.35
CA VAL A 351 19.57 5.36 14.42
C VAL A 351 18.47 5.46 15.48
N GLU A 352 18.09 6.66 15.87
CA GLU A 352 16.96 6.87 16.79
C GLU A 352 15.64 6.36 16.21
N GLN A 353 15.44 6.43 14.87
CA GLN A 353 14.27 5.85 14.19
C GLN A 353 14.24 4.32 14.34
N TRP A 354 15.41 3.66 14.37
CA TRP A 354 15.53 2.20 14.51
C TRP A 354 15.09 1.68 15.87
N HIS A 355 15.18 2.48 16.93
CA HIS A 355 14.70 2.09 18.27
C HIS A 355 13.20 1.81 18.33
N ASN A 356 12.44 2.19 17.27
CA ASN A 356 11.04 1.82 17.14
C ASN A 356 10.18 2.16 18.38
N ARG A 357 10.52 3.25 19.10
CA ARG A 357 9.81 3.65 20.30
C ARG A 357 8.40 4.11 19.96
N THR A 358 7.41 3.49 20.60
CA THR A 358 6.00 3.92 20.51
C THR A 358 5.84 5.31 21.11
N GLY A 359 5.03 6.17 20.48
CA GLY A 359 4.74 7.52 20.98
C GLY A 359 5.61 8.63 20.40
N ARG A 360 6.47 8.34 19.42
CA ARG A 360 7.17 9.41 18.67
C ARG A 360 6.16 10.30 17.96
N GLN A 361 6.28 11.60 18.20
CA GLN A 361 5.44 12.59 17.53
C GLN A 361 5.85 12.80 16.06
N TYR A 362 7.15 12.65 15.75
CA TYR A 362 7.71 12.89 14.42
C TYR A 362 8.69 11.79 14.03
N GLY A 363 8.68 11.39 12.75
CA GLY A 363 9.72 10.53 12.17
C GLY A 363 10.92 11.35 11.67
N ASN A 364 11.99 10.67 11.24
CA ASN A 364 13.10 11.31 10.53
C ASN A 364 12.58 11.90 9.20
N SER A 365 12.31 13.21 9.20
CA SER A 365 11.59 13.91 8.14
C SER A 365 12.49 14.52 7.07
N VAL A 366 13.79 14.26 7.13
CA VAL A 366 14.80 14.78 6.21
C VAL A 366 15.57 13.63 5.58
N ALA A 367 15.94 13.78 4.31
CA ALA A 367 16.71 12.81 3.54
C ALA A 367 17.89 13.50 2.83
N PRO A 368 19.12 13.06 3.01
CA PRO A 368 20.23 13.48 2.16
C PRO A 368 19.95 13.12 0.70
N LEU A 369 20.29 14.03 -0.22
CA LEU A 369 20.14 13.85 -1.65
C LEU A 369 21.51 14.08 -2.31
N LEU A 370 22.16 12.98 -2.68
CA LEU A 370 23.50 12.99 -3.28
C LEU A 370 23.40 13.23 -4.80
N ILE A 371 23.98 14.30 -5.25
CA ILE A 371 23.87 14.79 -6.63
C ILE A 371 25.26 14.72 -7.29
N SER A 372 25.40 13.98 -8.38
CA SER A 372 26.62 13.94 -9.17
C SER A 372 26.40 13.20 -10.49
N LYS A 373 27.39 13.25 -11.36
CA LYS A 373 27.45 12.36 -12.53
C LYS A 373 27.40 10.88 -12.13
N GLN A 374 27.06 10.03 -13.09
CA GLN A 374 27.09 8.59 -12.92
C GLN A 374 28.52 8.09 -12.60
N GLY A 375 28.65 7.01 -11.85
CA GLY A 375 29.95 6.41 -11.52
C GLY A 375 30.63 6.99 -10.26
N TYR A 376 29.99 7.91 -9.51
CA TYR A 376 30.54 8.51 -8.29
C TYR A 376 30.25 7.68 -7.01
N ASN A 377 29.92 6.42 -7.12
CA ASN A 377 29.70 5.45 -6.03
C ASN A 377 28.54 5.81 -5.05
N LYS A 378 27.59 6.67 -5.45
CA LYS A 378 26.47 7.10 -4.59
C LYS A 378 25.69 5.94 -3.99
N SER A 379 25.15 5.04 -4.83
CA SER A 379 24.33 3.91 -4.37
C SER A 379 25.14 2.92 -3.53
N THR A 380 26.44 2.76 -3.82
CA THR A 380 27.38 1.97 -2.99
C THR A 380 27.54 2.57 -1.61
N PHE A 381 27.71 3.89 -1.51
CA PHE A 381 27.78 4.60 -0.24
C PHE A 381 26.48 4.43 0.57
N CYS A 382 25.32 4.65 -0.06
CA CYS A 382 24.02 4.49 0.60
C CYS A 382 23.86 3.08 1.19
N ARG A 383 24.23 2.04 0.46
CA ARG A 383 24.16 0.65 0.92
C ARG A 383 25.11 0.37 2.09
N ARG A 384 26.27 1.01 2.10
CA ARG A 384 27.27 0.86 3.17
C ARG A 384 26.93 1.58 4.47
N LEU A 385 25.89 2.40 4.51
CA LEU A 385 25.40 2.98 5.77
C LEU A 385 24.77 1.90 6.67
N ILE A 386 24.35 0.80 6.10
CA ILE A 386 23.76 -0.33 6.84
C ILE A 386 24.82 -1.41 7.09
N PRO A 387 24.99 -1.86 8.35
CA PRO A 387 25.94 -2.90 8.68
C PRO A 387 25.57 -4.24 8.01
N PRO A 388 26.53 -5.12 7.69
CA PRO A 388 26.28 -6.38 7.00
C PRO A 388 25.21 -7.26 7.66
N GLN A 389 25.13 -7.26 8.99
CA GLN A 389 24.14 -8.05 9.76
C GLN A 389 22.71 -7.55 9.56
N LEU A 390 22.53 -6.28 9.21
CA LEU A 390 21.24 -5.63 8.99
C LEU A 390 21.00 -5.27 7.52
N GLN A 391 21.79 -5.81 6.59
CA GLN A 391 21.73 -5.47 5.15
C GLN A 391 20.37 -5.78 4.52
N TRP A 392 19.61 -6.71 5.08
CA TRP A 392 18.23 -6.97 4.71
C TRP A 392 17.30 -5.74 4.89
N GLY A 393 17.67 -4.82 5.77
CA GLY A 393 16.94 -3.58 6.01
C GLY A 393 17.23 -2.45 5.02
N TYR A 394 18.07 -2.68 3.99
CA TYR A 394 18.32 -1.73 2.92
C TYR A 394 17.52 -2.07 1.67
N THR A 395 16.93 -1.05 1.04
CA THR A 395 16.34 -1.19 -0.29
C THR A 395 16.58 0.06 -1.14
N ASP A 396 16.83 -0.14 -2.43
CA ASP A 396 16.95 0.90 -3.47
C ASP A 396 15.94 0.66 -4.61
N ASN A 397 15.06 -0.32 -4.45
CA ASN A 397 14.05 -0.69 -5.44
C ASN A 397 12.64 -0.52 -4.86
N LEU A 398 12.26 0.72 -4.55
CA LEU A 398 10.93 1.03 -4.01
C LEU A 398 10.01 1.56 -5.09
N ILE A 399 8.94 0.82 -5.39
CA ILE A 399 7.92 1.25 -6.37
C ILE A 399 6.93 2.19 -5.67
N LEU A 400 7.13 3.51 -5.83
CA LEU A 400 6.33 4.55 -5.15
C LEU A 400 4.84 4.55 -5.54
N SER A 401 4.46 3.95 -6.66
CA SER A 401 3.06 3.80 -7.06
C SER A 401 2.30 2.78 -6.19
N GLU A 402 3.00 1.81 -5.60
CA GLU A 402 2.43 0.74 -4.78
C GLU A 402 2.38 1.11 -3.29
N LYS A 403 1.44 1.95 -2.90
CA LYS A 403 1.33 2.53 -1.56
C LYS A 403 1.42 1.50 -0.43
N ARG A 404 0.80 0.32 -0.59
CA ARG A 404 0.85 -0.73 0.45
C ARG A 404 2.25 -1.28 0.64
N GLN A 405 2.97 -1.57 -0.43
CA GLN A 405 4.35 -2.04 -0.38
C GLN A 405 5.27 -0.98 0.21
N VAL A 406 5.05 0.29 -0.16
CA VAL A 406 5.79 1.43 0.41
C VAL A 406 5.59 1.51 1.92
N LEU A 407 4.36 1.47 2.41
CA LEU A 407 4.07 1.52 3.85
C LEU A 407 4.64 0.31 4.59
N GLN A 408 4.59 -0.88 3.98
CA GLN A 408 5.22 -2.08 4.52
C GLN A 408 6.75 -1.93 4.58
N ALA A 409 7.38 -1.46 3.51
CA ALA A 409 8.83 -1.20 3.48
C ALA A 409 9.24 -0.19 4.57
N MET A 410 8.44 0.85 4.81
CA MET A 410 8.73 1.83 5.87
C MET A 410 8.75 1.23 7.28
N SER A 411 8.07 0.14 7.54
CA SER A 411 8.04 -0.55 8.84
C SER A 411 8.99 -1.76 8.93
N GLN A 412 9.53 -2.21 7.79
CA GLN A 412 10.39 -3.39 7.73
C GLN A 412 11.81 -3.09 7.27
N CYS A 413 12.02 -2.00 6.52
CA CYS A 413 13.36 -1.54 6.16
C CYS A 413 13.93 -0.57 7.20
N LEU A 414 15.24 -0.36 7.16
CA LEU A 414 16.01 0.56 8.00
C LEU A 414 16.45 1.80 7.24
N LEU A 415 16.78 1.62 5.96
CA LEU A 415 17.16 2.69 5.05
C LEU A 415 16.58 2.41 3.66
N ILE A 416 15.86 3.38 3.14
CA ILE A 416 15.32 3.37 1.78
C ILE A 416 16.09 4.39 0.96
N ASN A 417 16.80 3.92 -0.06
CA ASN A 417 17.43 4.80 -1.04
C ASN A 417 16.46 5.06 -2.20
N LEU A 418 16.08 6.31 -2.37
CA LEU A 418 15.35 6.78 -3.55
C LEU A 418 16.36 6.97 -4.68
N ASP A 419 16.78 5.85 -5.30
CA ASP A 419 17.73 5.89 -6.39
C ASP A 419 17.10 6.55 -7.64
N GLU A 420 17.92 7.22 -8.43
CA GLU A 420 17.46 8.01 -9.60
C GLU A 420 16.29 8.96 -9.26
N PHE A 421 16.43 9.73 -8.19
CA PHE A 421 15.41 10.67 -7.69
C PHE A 421 14.85 11.60 -8.78
N ASN A 422 15.64 11.92 -9.81
CA ASN A 422 15.25 12.68 -10.99
C ASN A 422 14.12 12.03 -11.81
N GLN A 423 13.91 10.73 -11.70
CA GLN A 423 12.80 10.03 -12.37
C GLN A 423 11.47 10.12 -11.60
N ILE A 424 11.50 10.56 -10.34
CA ILE A 424 10.29 10.72 -9.54
C ILE A 424 9.54 11.96 -10.01
N SER A 425 8.33 11.78 -10.55
CA SER A 425 7.54 12.88 -11.08
C SER A 425 7.24 13.97 -10.03
N ALA A 426 7.13 15.22 -10.45
CA ALA A 426 6.80 16.36 -9.58
C ALA A 426 5.53 16.12 -8.75
N LYS A 427 4.51 15.48 -9.32
CA LYS A 427 3.27 15.14 -8.62
C LYS A 427 3.49 14.18 -7.44
N VAL A 428 4.38 13.20 -7.61
CA VAL A 428 4.73 12.24 -6.55
C VAL A 428 5.58 12.91 -5.47
N GLN A 429 6.57 13.73 -5.85
CA GLN A 429 7.40 14.49 -4.91
C GLN A 429 6.55 15.43 -4.04
N GLN A 430 5.71 16.28 -4.66
CA GLN A 430 4.89 17.28 -3.97
C GLN A 430 3.73 16.71 -3.18
N GLY A 431 3.21 15.56 -3.56
CA GLY A 431 2.07 14.91 -2.91
C GLY A 431 2.46 13.78 -1.99
N PHE A 432 2.66 12.61 -2.56
CA PHE A 432 2.82 11.37 -1.81
C PHE A 432 4.11 11.32 -0.98
N LEU A 433 5.25 11.58 -1.61
CA LEU A 433 6.57 11.49 -0.96
C LEU A 433 6.72 12.52 0.17
N LYS A 434 6.22 13.74 -0.06
CA LYS A 434 6.19 14.81 0.94
C LYS A 434 5.50 14.40 2.23
N ASN A 435 4.37 13.69 2.12
CA ASN A 435 3.63 13.20 3.29
C ASN A 435 4.31 11.98 3.91
N LEU A 436 4.81 11.07 3.07
CA LEU A 436 5.42 9.82 3.47
C LEU A 436 6.63 10.04 4.40
N ILE A 437 7.54 10.96 4.02
CA ILE A 437 8.78 11.24 4.77
C ILE A 437 8.50 11.75 6.20
N GLN A 438 7.32 12.33 6.45
CA GLN A 438 6.95 12.88 7.77
C GLN A 438 6.27 11.90 8.71
N LEU A 439 5.76 10.77 8.19
CA LEU A 439 5.00 9.82 9.01
C LEU A 439 5.88 9.22 10.11
N PRO A 440 5.49 9.30 11.40
CA PRO A 440 6.17 8.57 12.47
C PRO A 440 5.75 7.09 12.49
N ASN A 441 4.51 6.80 12.13
CA ASN A 441 3.89 5.48 12.07
C ASN A 441 3.23 5.25 10.72
N VAL A 442 3.06 4.00 10.34
CA VAL A 442 2.38 3.61 9.10
C VAL A 442 1.20 2.70 9.40
N LYS A 443 0.12 2.86 8.64
CA LYS A 443 -1.10 2.05 8.78
C LYS A 443 -1.34 1.25 7.52
N TYR A 444 -1.28 -0.06 7.64
CA TYR A 444 -1.62 -0.97 6.54
C TYR A 444 -2.16 -2.29 7.07
N LYS A 445 -2.82 -3.06 6.20
CA LYS A 445 -3.24 -4.43 6.50
C LYS A 445 -2.11 -5.37 6.11
N PRO A 446 -1.48 -6.10 7.07
CA PRO A 446 -0.45 -7.08 6.75
C PRO A 446 -0.97 -8.17 5.81
N PRO A 447 -0.12 -8.86 5.05
CA PRO A 447 -0.49 -10.09 4.38
C PRO A 447 -1.11 -11.05 5.41
N TYR A 448 -2.28 -11.60 5.10
CA TYR A 448 -3.09 -12.48 5.98
C TYR A 448 -3.63 -11.85 7.27
N GLY A 449 -3.40 -10.57 7.50
CA GLY A 449 -3.98 -9.86 8.66
C GLY A 449 -5.50 -9.72 8.54
N SER A 450 -6.22 -9.74 9.68
CA SER A 450 -7.68 -9.57 9.71
C SER A 450 -8.12 -8.11 9.57
N HIS A 451 -7.30 -7.15 10.03
CA HIS A 451 -7.61 -5.72 10.08
C HIS A 451 -6.39 -4.85 9.78
N VAL A 452 -6.63 -3.56 9.55
CA VAL A 452 -5.57 -2.55 9.42
C VAL A 452 -4.90 -2.38 10.79
N GLN A 453 -3.58 -2.45 10.80
CA GLN A 453 -2.75 -2.29 12.00
C GLN A 453 -1.84 -1.08 11.83
N GLU A 454 -1.47 -0.48 12.94
CA GLU A 454 -0.49 0.59 13.00
C GLU A 454 0.87 0.01 13.38
N PHE A 455 1.87 0.35 12.57
CA PHE A 455 3.25 -0.07 12.80
C PHE A 455 4.12 1.17 12.95
N PRO A 456 5.08 1.16 13.88
CA PRO A 456 6.08 2.21 13.92
C PRO A 456 6.91 2.17 12.64
N ARG A 457 7.29 3.34 12.14
CA ARG A 457 8.22 3.44 11.03
C ARG A 457 9.65 3.24 11.54
N THR A 458 10.40 2.35 10.91
CA THR A 458 11.83 2.11 11.15
C THR A 458 12.72 2.74 10.08
N ALA A 459 12.20 2.85 8.85
CA ALA A 459 12.99 3.32 7.73
C ALA A 459 13.24 4.83 7.75
N SER A 460 14.50 5.23 7.54
CA SER A 460 14.89 6.56 7.09
C SER A 460 15.07 6.59 5.58
N PHE A 461 15.14 7.79 5.00
CA PHE A 461 15.33 7.97 3.56
C PHE A 461 16.67 8.62 3.25
N ILE A 462 17.27 8.20 2.15
CA ILE A 462 18.36 8.85 1.44
C ILE A 462 18.01 8.83 -0.05
N ALA A 463 18.57 9.72 -0.84
CA ALA A 463 18.29 9.79 -2.27
C ALA A 463 19.56 10.01 -3.08
N THR A 464 19.53 9.58 -4.34
CA THR A 464 20.62 9.82 -5.30
C THR A 464 20.07 10.38 -6.61
N SER A 465 20.82 11.26 -7.26
CA SER A 465 20.46 11.80 -8.57
C SER A 465 21.69 11.97 -9.46
N ASN A 466 21.44 11.89 -10.77
CA ASN A 466 22.42 12.20 -11.80
C ASN A 466 22.17 13.59 -12.44
N MET A 467 21.15 14.32 -11.98
CA MET A 467 20.75 15.66 -12.41
C MET A 467 20.71 16.59 -11.19
N ASP A 468 20.83 17.88 -11.41
CA ASP A 468 20.87 18.93 -10.38
C ASP A 468 19.55 19.69 -10.23
N ASP A 469 18.75 19.83 -11.27
CA ASP A 469 17.47 20.55 -11.29
C ASP A 469 16.28 19.65 -10.93
N ILE A 470 16.26 19.11 -9.73
CA ILE A 470 15.39 17.96 -9.37
C ILE A 470 14.33 18.26 -8.31
N LEU A 471 14.49 19.33 -7.54
CA LEU A 471 13.53 19.68 -6.49
C LEU A 471 12.39 20.51 -7.07
N THR A 472 11.19 19.92 -7.10
CA THR A 472 10.03 20.51 -7.77
C THR A 472 9.06 21.24 -6.84
N ASP A 473 9.18 21.07 -5.51
CA ASP A 473 8.30 21.70 -4.51
C ASP A 473 9.04 22.79 -3.71
N PRO A 474 8.84 24.07 -4.00
CA PRO A 474 9.48 25.15 -3.25
C PRO A 474 9.17 25.14 -1.76
N SER A 475 7.99 24.65 -1.36
CA SER A 475 7.56 24.56 0.05
C SER A 475 8.04 23.29 0.75
N GLY A 476 8.42 22.27 -0.01
CA GLY A 476 8.80 20.94 0.47
C GLY A 476 10.31 20.69 0.50
N ASN A 477 11.11 21.57 -0.05
CA ASN A 477 12.55 21.40 -0.22
C ASN A 477 13.31 21.18 1.10
N ARG A 478 12.79 21.64 2.23
CA ARG A 478 13.35 21.39 3.57
C ARG A 478 13.48 19.91 3.96
N ARG A 479 12.84 19.00 3.19
CA ARG A 479 12.89 17.54 3.44
C ARG A 479 14.08 16.86 2.79
N PHE A 480 14.78 17.56 1.93
CA PHE A 480 15.97 17.05 1.27
C PHE A 480 17.17 17.91 1.62
N ILE A 481 18.32 17.28 1.78
CA ILE A 481 19.60 17.96 1.93
C ILE A 481 20.37 17.74 0.63
N GLY A 482 20.26 18.68 -0.31
CA GLY A 482 20.95 18.62 -1.58
C GLY A 482 22.46 18.75 -1.39
N ILE A 483 23.21 17.75 -1.80
CA ILE A 483 24.68 17.71 -1.72
C ILE A 483 25.25 17.36 -3.08
N GLU A 484 25.91 18.33 -3.69
CA GLU A 484 26.65 18.14 -4.92
C GLU A 484 28.05 17.58 -4.60
N LEU A 485 28.39 16.48 -5.28
CA LEU A 485 29.67 15.82 -5.13
C LEU A 485 30.67 16.41 -6.12
N THR A 486 31.85 16.73 -5.63
CA THR A 486 32.97 17.26 -6.44
C THR A 486 33.83 16.14 -7.04
N GLY A 487 33.69 14.90 -6.56
CA GLY A 487 34.42 13.73 -7.01
C GLY A 487 33.74 12.42 -6.58
N PRO A 488 34.31 11.27 -6.97
CA PRO A 488 33.80 9.97 -6.52
C PRO A 488 33.92 9.80 -4.99
N ILE A 489 32.89 9.20 -4.39
CA ILE A 489 32.93 8.85 -2.95
C ILE A 489 33.99 7.77 -2.74
N ASP A 490 34.82 7.94 -1.72
CA ASP A 490 35.78 6.92 -1.31
C ASP A 490 35.06 5.77 -0.61
N VAL A 491 34.93 4.67 -1.33
CA VAL A 491 34.33 3.43 -0.84
C VAL A 491 35.38 2.34 -0.57
N SER A 492 36.68 2.67 -0.56
CA SER A 492 37.76 1.70 -0.32
C SER A 492 37.79 1.23 1.13
N VAL A 493 37.57 2.16 2.09
CA VAL A 493 37.56 1.87 3.51
C VAL A 493 36.17 1.46 3.97
N ARG A 494 36.07 0.30 4.65
CA ARG A 494 34.82 -0.10 5.29
C ARG A 494 34.64 0.68 6.60
N PRO A 495 33.40 1.19 6.87
CA PRO A 495 33.11 1.80 8.17
C PRO A 495 33.33 0.82 9.31
N ASN A 496 33.88 1.28 10.41
CA ASN A 496 33.86 0.52 11.65
C ASN A 496 32.45 0.63 12.26
N TYR A 497 31.57 -0.28 11.87
CA TYR A 497 30.15 -0.23 12.25
C TYR A 497 29.95 -0.25 13.78
N GLN A 498 30.77 -1.02 14.50
CA GLN A 498 30.68 -1.08 15.95
C GLN A 498 30.90 0.31 16.55
N GLN A 499 31.96 1.02 16.15
CA GLN A 499 32.27 2.35 16.66
C GLN A 499 31.28 3.42 16.16
N LEU A 500 30.86 3.31 14.87
CA LEU A 500 29.92 4.23 14.26
C LEU A 500 28.57 4.25 14.98
N PHE A 501 28.02 3.06 15.28
CA PHE A 501 26.75 2.94 15.98
C PHE A 501 26.89 3.12 17.49
N ALA A 502 28.03 2.77 18.09
CA ALA A 502 28.31 3.08 19.50
C ALA A 502 28.34 4.60 19.75
N GLN A 503 28.96 5.37 18.84
CA GLN A 503 28.92 6.84 18.89
C GLN A 503 27.48 7.36 18.81
N ALA A 504 26.69 6.86 17.85
CA ALA A 504 25.31 7.29 17.68
C ALA A 504 24.46 6.99 18.93
N GLU A 505 24.55 5.78 19.47
CA GLU A 505 23.87 5.39 20.71
C GLU A 505 24.24 6.31 21.88
N LYS A 506 25.52 6.59 22.04
CA LYS A 506 26.00 7.48 23.12
C LYS A 506 25.49 8.91 22.97
N ALA A 507 25.53 9.45 21.75
CA ALA A 507 25.02 10.77 21.44
C ALA A 507 23.52 10.89 21.71
N ILE A 508 22.72 9.89 21.26
CA ILE A 508 21.28 9.83 21.50
C ILE A 508 20.98 9.72 23.00
N TRP A 509 21.72 8.88 23.73
CA TRP A 509 21.58 8.73 25.18
C TRP A 509 21.86 10.04 25.91
N ASN A 510 22.88 10.79 25.46
CA ASN A 510 23.23 12.11 26.02
C ASN A 510 22.22 13.21 25.63
N GLY A 511 21.20 12.93 24.85
CA GLY A 511 20.17 13.87 24.46
C GLY A 511 20.60 14.84 23.34
N GLU A 512 21.58 14.46 22.52
CA GLU A 512 21.94 15.25 21.34
C GLU A 512 20.78 15.32 20.35
N LYS A 513 20.73 16.44 19.60
CA LYS A 513 19.61 16.70 18.67
C LYS A 513 19.61 15.67 17.53
N THR A 514 18.47 15.00 17.38
CA THR A 514 18.17 14.05 16.29
C THR A 514 17.18 14.66 15.27
N TYR A 515 17.09 15.98 15.20
CA TYR A 515 16.20 16.70 14.30
C TYR A 515 16.84 18.05 13.92
N PHE A 516 16.39 18.58 12.78
CA PHE A 516 16.82 19.89 12.29
C PHE A 516 15.89 20.96 12.87
N ASP A 517 16.46 21.94 13.57
CA ASP A 517 15.74 23.08 14.10
C ASP A 517 15.39 24.10 12.99
N ALA A 518 14.77 25.23 13.37
CA ALA A 518 14.33 26.24 12.41
C ALA A 518 15.50 26.89 11.67
N GLU A 519 16.63 27.14 12.35
CA GLU A 519 17.83 27.74 11.77
C GLU A 519 18.48 26.80 10.77
N GLN A 520 18.74 25.55 11.16
CA GLN A 520 19.29 24.54 10.26
C GLN A 520 18.36 24.28 9.06
N THR A 521 17.04 24.26 9.29
CA THR A 521 16.05 24.13 8.21
C THR A 521 16.13 25.28 7.23
N ALA A 522 16.32 26.52 7.70
CA ALA A 522 16.49 27.69 6.82
C ALA A 522 17.76 27.57 5.97
N LEU A 523 18.89 27.15 6.58
CA LEU A 523 20.14 26.91 5.85
C LEU A 523 20.00 25.81 4.78
N ILE A 524 19.30 24.71 5.10
CA ILE A 524 18.99 23.64 4.14
C ILE A 524 18.16 24.18 2.98
N MET A 525 17.14 24.98 3.26
CA MET A 525 16.31 25.59 2.21
C MET A 525 17.08 26.53 1.32
N GLU A 526 17.97 27.36 1.88
CA GLU A 526 18.85 28.24 1.13
C GLU A 526 19.80 27.45 0.23
N ASN A 527 20.47 26.43 0.78
CA ASN A 527 21.32 25.52 0.00
C ASN A 527 20.56 24.86 -1.15
N ASN A 528 19.30 24.50 -0.94
CA ASN A 528 18.51 23.78 -1.92
C ASN A 528 17.98 24.66 -3.07
N ARG A 529 18.05 25.99 -2.97
CA ARG A 529 17.59 26.89 -4.05
C ARG A 529 18.25 26.57 -5.39
N ARG A 530 19.52 26.20 -5.39
CA ARG A 530 20.28 25.87 -6.62
C ARG A 530 19.86 24.54 -7.28
N TYR A 531 19.15 23.66 -6.55
CA TYR A 531 18.65 22.39 -7.07
C TYR A 531 17.16 22.43 -7.42
N GLN A 532 16.54 23.60 -7.33
CA GLN A 532 15.13 23.76 -7.66
C GLN A 532 14.95 23.77 -9.17
N GLN A 533 14.01 22.95 -9.62
CA GLN A 533 13.58 23.00 -11.01
C GLN A 533 12.94 24.36 -11.30
N ILE A 534 13.54 25.10 -12.21
CA ILE A 534 12.99 26.37 -12.66
C ILE A 534 11.76 26.05 -13.53
N ASP A 535 10.59 26.58 -13.17
CA ASP A 535 9.41 26.46 -14.02
C ASP A 535 9.71 27.11 -15.37
N PRO A 536 9.56 26.41 -16.51
CA PRO A 536 9.83 26.96 -17.83
C PRO A 536 9.14 28.31 -18.10
N VAL A 537 7.94 28.51 -17.51
CA VAL A 537 7.24 29.80 -17.60
C VAL A 537 7.99 30.89 -16.84
N MET A 538 8.58 30.53 -15.70
CA MET A 538 9.39 31.50 -14.94
C MET A 538 10.72 31.78 -15.60
N GLN A 539 11.31 30.81 -16.27
CA GLN A 539 12.50 31.04 -17.10
C GLN A 539 12.18 32.03 -18.23
N CYS A 540 11.11 31.77 -19.00
CA CYS A 540 10.63 32.69 -20.03
C CYS A 540 10.30 34.09 -19.46
N PHE A 541 9.75 34.16 -18.25
CA PHE A 541 9.50 35.43 -17.58
C PHE A 541 10.81 36.15 -17.27
N CYS A 542 11.78 35.52 -16.67
CA CYS A 542 13.09 36.13 -16.35
C CYS A 542 13.89 36.54 -17.60
N GLU A 543 13.73 35.82 -18.71
CA GLU A 543 14.33 36.17 -20.00
C GLU A 543 13.67 37.40 -20.63
N SER A 544 12.37 37.63 -20.40
CA SER A 544 11.60 38.69 -21.05
C SER A 544 11.37 39.92 -20.16
N PHE A 545 11.41 39.75 -18.85
CA PHE A 545 11.09 40.78 -17.89
C PHE A 545 12.10 40.82 -16.74
N THR A 546 12.30 42.01 -16.17
CA THR A 546 13.07 42.21 -14.94
C THR A 546 12.14 42.79 -13.88
N PRO A 547 12.06 42.16 -12.66
CA PRO A 547 11.40 42.77 -11.52
C PRO A 547 12.05 44.11 -11.16
N THR A 548 11.25 45.09 -10.76
CA THR A 548 11.74 46.36 -10.25
C THR A 548 10.83 46.89 -9.13
N GLU A 549 11.39 47.70 -8.26
CA GLU A 549 10.64 48.45 -7.25
C GLU A 549 10.46 49.93 -7.65
N ASP A 550 11.21 50.41 -8.68
CA ASP A 550 11.13 51.77 -9.16
C ASP A 550 9.99 51.94 -10.18
N GLU A 551 8.98 52.73 -9.76
CA GLU A 551 7.79 53.01 -10.58
C GLU A 551 8.10 53.90 -11.82
N ASN A 552 9.23 54.58 -11.83
CA ASN A 552 9.62 55.42 -12.97
C ASN A 552 10.22 54.60 -14.13
N GLU A 553 10.82 53.48 -13.84
CA GLU A 553 11.45 52.59 -14.82
C GLU A 553 10.56 51.44 -15.27
N GLY A 554 9.60 51.06 -14.42
CA GLY A 554 8.75 49.88 -14.62
C GLY A 554 7.35 50.19 -15.13
N THR A 555 6.70 49.18 -15.66
CA THR A 555 5.29 49.21 -16.06
C THR A 555 4.49 48.22 -15.25
N PHE A 556 3.36 48.63 -14.70
CA PHE A 556 2.43 47.74 -14.02
C PHE A 556 1.66 46.86 -15.02
N MET A 557 1.78 45.54 -14.90
CA MET A 557 1.08 44.60 -15.75
C MET A 557 0.39 43.51 -14.90
N THR A 558 -0.81 43.10 -15.33
CA THR A 558 -1.50 41.96 -14.70
C THR A 558 -0.80 40.65 -15.07
N ALA A 559 -0.93 39.62 -14.19
CA ALA A 559 -0.44 38.27 -14.50
C ALA A 559 -0.96 37.75 -15.84
N ALA A 560 -2.21 38.07 -16.20
CA ALA A 560 -2.81 37.68 -17.47
C ALA A 560 -2.13 38.35 -18.67
N ALA A 561 -1.83 39.65 -18.57
CA ALA A 561 -1.13 40.41 -19.63
C ALA A 561 0.30 39.89 -19.83
N ILE A 562 1.05 39.68 -18.73
CA ILE A 562 2.40 39.10 -18.76
C ILE A 562 2.37 37.69 -19.40
N PHE A 563 1.44 36.84 -18.97
CA PHE A 563 1.34 35.48 -19.48
C PHE A 563 0.94 35.42 -20.96
N SER A 564 0.07 36.34 -21.40
CA SER A 564 -0.30 36.48 -22.82
C SER A 564 0.90 36.89 -23.68
N GLU A 565 1.73 37.84 -23.19
CA GLU A 565 2.94 38.29 -23.87
C GLU A 565 3.98 37.17 -23.98
N LEU A 566 4.17 36.41 -22.91
CA LEU A 566 5.02 35.20 -22.90
C LEU A 566 4.53 34.14 -23.89
N LYS A 567 3.21 33.88 -23.93
CA LYS A 567 2.63 32.96 -24.90
C LYS A 567 2.83 33.40 -26.34
N ALA A 568 2.69 34.68 -26.60
CA ALA A 568 2.94 35.22 -27.95
C ALA A 568 4.39 35.05 -28.37
N LYS A 569 5.35 35.17 -27.43
CA LYS A 569 6.79 35.07 -27.72
C LYS A 569 7.30 33.62 -27.80
N TYR A 570 6.84 32.74 -26.92
CA TYR A 570 7.40 31.39 -26.74
C TYR A 570 6.45 30.26 -27.22
N GLY A 571 5.23 30.58 -27.62
CA GLY A 571 4.30 29.65 -28.29
C GLY A 571 4.02 28.35 -27.55
N ALA A 572 4.21 27.23 -28.23
CA ALA A 572 3.86 25.89 -27.79
C ALA A 572 4.52 25.42 -26.48
N SER A 573 5.72 25.97 -26.14
CA SER A 573 6.40 25.62 -24.88
C SER A 573 5.62 26.04 -23.62
N LEU A 574 4.61 26.91 -23.75
CA LEU A 574 3.77 27.40 -22.64
C LEU A 574 2.30 26.94 -22.69
N GLU A 575 1.91 26.15 -23.70
CA GLU A 575 0.50 25.77 -23.89
C GLU A 575 -0.09 24.94 -22.74
N ALA A 576 0.71 24.11 -22.11
CA ALA A 576 0.26 23.22 -21.01
C ALA A 576 0.12 23.90 -19.64
N LYS A 577 0.49 25.19 -19.50
CA LYS A 577 0.53 25.90 -18.22
C LYS A 577 -0.72 26.75 -17.98
N SER A 578 -1.19 26.78 -16.74
CA SER A 578 -2.35 27.59 -16.36
C SER A 578 -1.95 28.98 -15.87
N LEU A 579 -2.75 30.00 -16.22
CA LEU A 579 -2.61 31.38 -15.72
C LEU A 579 -2.63 31.44 -14.16
N LEU A 580 -3.43 30.57 -13.52
CA LEU A 580 -3.50 30.49 -12.05
C LEU A 580 -2.18 30.03 -11.42
N SER A 581 -1.53 29.04 -12.05
CA SER A 581 -0.21 28.55 -11.61
C SER A 581 0.85 29.66 -11.78
N PHE A 582 0.87 30.32 -12.93
CA PHE A 582 1.77 31.41 -13.19
C PHE A 582 1.60 32.58 -12.22
N GLY A 583 0.36 33.01 -11.96
CA GLY A 583 0.06 34.06 -10.99
C GLY A 583 0.49 33.71 -9.53
N ARG A 584 0.53 32.41 -9.17
CA ARG A 584 1.09 31.97 -7.88
C ARG A 584 2.62 32.08 -7.86
N CYS A 585 3.28 31.73 -8.95
CA CYS A 585 4.73 31.85 -9.09
C CYS A 585 5.18 33.30 -8.99
N LEU A 586 4.51 34.24 -9.68
CA LEU A 586 4.82 35.66 -9.63
C LEU A 586 4.77 36.25 -8.21
N LYS A 587 3.90 35.72 -7.32
CA LYS A 587 3.81 36.17 -5.93
C LYS A 587 5.05 35.87 -5.10
N ASN A 588 5.84 34.90 -5.50
CA ASN A 588 7.01 34.41 -4.79
C ASN A 588 8.34 34.95 -5.34
N ILE A 589 8.29 35.90 -6.27
CA ILE A 589 9.50 36.54 -6.80
C ILE A 589 9.91 37.65 -5.83
N ASP A 590 11.14 37.56 -5.35
CA ASP A 590 11.75 38.60 -4.53
C ASP A 590 11.97 39.88 -5.35
N GLY A 591 11.73 41.07 -4.78
CA GLY A 591 11.88 42.35 -5.45
C GLY A 591 10.81 42.67 -6.50
N LEU A 592 9.74 41.90 -6.62
CA LEU A 592 8.63 42.16 -7.52
C LEU A 592 7.53 42.97 -6.81
N LYS A 593 7.53 44.29 -6.98
CA LYS A 593 6.50 45.19 -6.43
C LYS A 593 5.13 44.86 -7.02
N ARG A 594 4.10 44.79 -6.15
CA ARG A 594 2.73 44.44 -6.54
C ARG A 594 1.72 45.48 -6.03
N LYS A 595 0.69 45.74 -6.83
CA LYS A 595 -0.43 46.61 -6.48
C LYS A 595 -1.76 45.93 -6.80
N ARG A 596 -2.73 46.03 -5.90
CA ARG A 596 -4.07 45.50 -6.12
C ARG A 596 -4.94 46.57 -6.77
N THR A 597 -5.50 46.28 -7.93
CA THR A 597 -6.38 47.17 -8.69
C THR A 597 -7.73 46.51 -8.93
N MET A 598 -8.70 47.22 -9.49
CA MET A 598 -10.00 46.62 -9.90
C MET A 598 -9.84 45.53 -10.95
N LYS A 599 -8.75 45.54 -11.73
CA LYS A 599 -8.42 44.51 -12.74
C LYS A 599 -7.66 43.32 -12.19
N GLY A 600 -7.37 43.29 -10.89
CA GLY A 600 -6.64 42.24 -10.20
C GLY A 600 -5.31 42.70 -9.62
N THR A 601 -4.39 41.74 -9.38
CA THR A 601 -3.04 42.08 -8.92
C THR A 601 -2.16 42.44 -10.13
N GLU A 602 -1.57 43.60 -10.10
CA GLU A 602 -0.58 44.07 -11.06
C GLU A 602 0.82 44.01 -10.47
N TYR A 603 1.81 43.73 -11.32
CA TYR A 603 3.21 43.57 -10.99
C TYR A 603 4.05 44.58 -11.75
N LEU A 604 5.01 45.21 -11.07
CA LEU A 604 5.88 46.21 -11.63
C LEU A 604 7.10 45.53 -12.27
N ILE A 605 7.21 45.66 -13.60
CA ILE A 605 8.23 44.95 -14.40
C ILE A 605 8.80 45.87 -15.49
N ILE A 606 10.05 45.58 -15.85
CA ILE A 606 10.72 46.16 -17.00
C ILE A 606 10.83 45.11 -18.09
N ARG A 607 10.47 45.44 -19.35
CA ARG A 607 10.70 44.54 -20.49
C ARG A 607 12.18 44.53 -20.84
N ARG A 608 12.73 43.31 -20.93
CA ARG A 608 14.08 43.14 -21.50
C ARG A 608 14.01 43.27 -23.03
N LYS A 609 14.94 43.99 -23.61
CA LYS A 609 15.07 44.16 -25.08
C LYS A 609 15.57 42.88 -25.74
#